data_d611a5dd204c17ec81f9b585d49a73f7
#
_entry.id   d611a5dd204c17ec81f9b585d49a73f7
#
_cell.length_a   1.000
_cell.length_b   1.000
_cell.length_c   1.000
_cell.angle_alpha   90.00
_cell.angle_beta   90.00
_cell.angle_gamma   90.00
#
_symmetry.space_group_name_H-M   'P 1'
#
loop_
_entity.id
_entity.type
_entity.pdbx_description
1 polymer ?
#
loop_
_entity_poly.entity_id
_entity_poly.type
_entity_poly.pdbx_seq_one_letter_code
_entity_poly.pdbx_strand_id
1 'polypeptide(L)'
;LIDFFVVGKEATLINVLRLTPMLFAAYYFGSKKKNLSIIVPIIAIALFILHPVGRQVWFFTLFWTIPIIGKLLPKKYSNNVLVKSYGATFTALSIGGALWIWTIPTTAAQWIALIPVVIVERFLFGAGIAVSYVAFNALLDKVLDKFKVKVPSDVLRINKKFTIKA
;
A
#
# COMPACT_ATOMS: atom_id res chain seq x y z
N LEU A 1 -1.03 16.24 2.49
CA LEU A 1 0.16 17.09 2.55
C LEU A 1 -0.16 18.52 2.10
N ILE A 2 -0.80 18.71 0.94
CA ILE A 2 -1.18 20.03 0.41
C ILE A 2 -2.13 20.73 1.38
N ASP A 3 -3.16 20.06 1.89
CA ASP A 3 -4.10 20.61 2.88
C ASP A 3 -3.43 21.00 4.20
N PHE A 4 -2.34 20.33 4.54
CA PHE A 4 -1.58 20.61 5.76
C PHE A 4 -0.75 21.88 5.65
N PHE A 5 -0.10 22.10 4.49
CA PHE A 5 0.78 23.25 4.28
C PHE A 5 0.07 24.49 3.74
N VAL A 6 -0.99 24.32 2.95
CA VAL A 6 -1.68 25.45 2.29
C VAL A 6 -2.86 25.98 3.10
N VAL A 7 -3.55 25.13 3.89
CA VAL A 7 -4.76 25.52 4.62
C VAL A 7 -4.48 25.81 6.11
N GLY A 8 -3.24 25.69 6.58
CA GLY A 8 -2.86 26.00 7.97
C GLY A 8 -3.60 25.17 9.03
N LYS A 9 -4.10 23.98 8.66
CA LYS A 9 -4.76 23.08 9.61
C LYS A 9 -3.73 22.55 10.59
N GLU A 10 -4.00 22.73 11.87
CA GLU A 10 -3.18 22.18 12.94
C GLU A 10 -2.94 20.67 12.73
N ALA A 11 -1.70 20.23 12.99
CA ALA A 11 -1.30 18.82 12.94
C ALA A 11 -1.96 18.07 14.10
N THR A 12 -3.24 17.72 13.97
CA THR A 12 -3.89 16.85 14.93
C THR A 12 -3.36 15.43 14.79
N LEU A 13 -3.31 14.69 15.89
CA LEU A 13 -2.92 13.28 15.92
C LEU A 13 -3.66 12.47 14.84
N ILE A 14 -4.94 12.76 14.63
CA ILE A 14 -5.77 12.10 13.61
C ILE A 14 -5.24 12.34 12.19
N ASN A 15 -4.81 13.59 11.88
CA ASN A 15 -4.28 13.92 10.56
C ASN A 15 -2.94 13.21 10.29
N VAL A 16 -2.11 13.07 11.32
CA VAL A 16 -0.85 12.28 11.23
C VAL A 16 -1.16 10.80 11.05
N LEU A 17 -2.11 10.25 11.80
CA LEU A 17 -2.51 8.85 11.68
C LEU A 17 -3.08 8.51 10.30
N ARG A 18 -3.75 9.44 9.63
CA ARG A 18 -4.26 9.26 8.26
C ARG A 18 -3.15 9.07 7.21
N LEU A 19 -1.92 9.50 7.50
CA LEU A 19 -0.77 9.30 6.60
C LEU A 19 -0.12 7.92 6.78
N THR A 20 -0.31 7.27 7.92
CA THR A 20 0.35 6.01 8.26
C THR A 20 0.05 4.87 7.26
N PRO A 21 -1.17 4.69 6.72
CA PRO A 21 -1.45 3.65 5.72
C PRO A 21 -0.54 3.75 4.49
N MET A 22 -0.30 4.98 4.02
CA MET A 22 0.54 5.22 2.83
C MET A 22 2.01 4.92 3.08
N LEU A 23 2.53 5.26 4.27
CA LEU A 23 3.91 4.96 4.66
C LEU A 23 4.16 3.45 4.69
N PHE A 24 3.25 2.69 5.28
CA PHE A 24 3.36 1.23 5.31
C PHE A 24 3.16 0.58 3.94
N ALA A 25 2.31 1.15 3.08
CA ALA A 25 2.17 0.71 1.70
C ALA A 25 3.46 0.92 0.91
N ALA A 26 4.09 2.08 1.03
CA ALA A 26 5.37 2.38 0.41
C ALA A 26 6.48 1.45 0.94
N TYR A 27 6.51 1.23 2.26
CA TYR A 27 7.43 0.26 2.86
C TYR A 27 7.20 -1.15 2.31
N TYR A 28 5.94 -1.61 2.24
CA TYR A 28 5.60 -2.92 1.69
C TYR A 28 6.12 -3.09 0.25
N PHE A 29 5.91 -2.09 -0.59
CA PHE A 29 6.33 -2.11 -1.99
C PHE A 29 7.85 -2.16 -2.14
N GLY A 30 8.58 -1.31 -1.41
CA GLY A 30 10.03 -1.15 -1.52
C GLY A 30 10.84 -2.21 -0.75
N SER A 31 10.31 -2.73 0.34
CA SER A 31 11.05 -3.60 1.26
C SER A 31 11.19 -5.03 0.75
N LYS A 32 12.40 -5.55 0.86
CA LYS A 32 12.72 -6.98 0.71
C LYS A 32 12.48 -7.77 2.02
N LYS A 33 12.40 -7.08 3.17
CA LYS A 33 12.17 -7.71 4.48
C LYS A 33 10.72 -8.17 4.58
N LYS A 34 10.51 -9.45 4.92
CA LYS A 34 9.17 -10.05 4.98
C LYS A 34 8.45 -9.73 6.28
N ASN A 35 9.19 -9.73 7.41
CA ASN A 35 8.62 -9.73 8.75
C ASN A 35 7.64 -8.59 9.00
N LEU A 36 8.07 -7.33 8.88
CA LEU A 36 7.20 -6.18 9.12
C LEU A 36 6.03 -6.11 8.12
N SER A 37 6.30 -6.49 6.85
CA SER A 37 5.26 -6.52 5.80
C SER A 37 4.15 -7.56 6.07
N ILE A 38 4.43 -8.58 6.89
CA ILE A 38 3.47 -9.61 7.29
C ILE A 38 2.84 -9.26 8.63
N ILE A 39 3.64 -8.83 9.61
CA ILE A 39 3.18 -8.54 10.96
C ILE A 39 2.15 -7.40 10.97
N VAL A 40 2.37 -6.35 10.17
CA VAL A 40 1.49 -5.17 10.15
C VAL A 40 0.05 -5.52 9.74
N PRO A 41 -0.21 -6.22 8.62
CA PRO A 41 -1.58 -6.65 8.30
C PRO A 41 -2.17 -7.62 9.34
N ILE A 42 -1.36 -8.49 9.96
CA ILE A 42 -1.84 -9.39 11.02
C ILE A 42 -2.33 -8.59 12.24
N ILE A 43 -1.57 -7.59 12.68
CA ILE A 43 -1.98 -6.70 13.78
C ILE A 43 -3.27 -5.96 13.40
N ALA A 44 -3.37 -5.46 12.16
CA ALA A 44 -4.56 -4.77 11.68
C ALA A 44 -5.79 -5.69 11.70
N ILE A 45 -5.66 -6.95 11.28
CA ILE A 45 -6.73 -7.97 11.35
C ILE A 45 -7.16 -8.19 12.80
N ALA A 46 -6.21 -8.38 13.71
CA ALA A 46 -6.51 -8.60 15.12
C ALA A 46 -7.25 -7.39 15.73
N LEU A 47 -6.75 -6.17 15.50
CA LEU A 47 -7.39 -4.94 15.98
C LEU A 47 -8.81 -4.77 15.44
N PHE A 48 -9.03 -5.10 14.17
CA PHE A 48 -10.34 -5.00 13.55
C PHE A 48 -11.35 -5.99 14.16
N ILE A 49 -10.95 -7.25 14.34
CA ILE A 49 -11.82 -8.30 14.91
C ILE A 49 -12.07 -8.09 16.41
N LEU A 50 -11.18 -7.41 17.12
CA LEU A 50 -11.41 -7.04 18.52
C LEU A 50 -12.54 -6.02 18.69
N HIS A 51 -12.81 -5.19 17.66
CA HIS A 51 -13.91 -4.24 17.70
C HIS A 51 -15.26 -4.95 17.54
N PRO A 52 -16.32 -4.58 18.30
CA PRO A 52 -17.63 -5.24 18.25
C PRO A 52 -18.25 -5.28 16.84
N VAL A 53 -18.16 -4.19 16.09
CA VAL A 53 -18.63 -4.14 14.69
C VAL A 53 -17.73 -4.98 13.78
N GLY A 54 -16.40 -4.91 13.95
CA GLY A 54 -15.45 -5.66 13.15
C GLY A 54 -15.65 -7.18 13.29
N ARG A 55 -16.04 -7.64 14.47
CA ARG A 55 -16.37 -9.04 14.73
C ARG A 55 -17.57 -9.50 13.91
N GLN A 56 -18.57 -8.66 13.70
CA GLN A 56 -19.74 -8.99 12.89
C GLN A 56 -19.40 -9.10 11.39
N VAL A 57 -18.37 -8.38 10.94
CA VAL A 57 -17.95 -8.34 9.54
C VAL A 57 -16.50 -8.84 9.37
N TRP A 58 -16.10 -9.81 10.18
CA TRP A 58 -14.74 -10.36 10.18
C TRP A 58 -14.24 -10.79 8.81
N PHE A 59 -15.14 -11.24 7.93
CA PHE A 59 -14.82 -11.65 6.56
C PHE A 59 -14.24 -10.51 5.70
N PHE A 60 -14.48 -9.25 6.07
CA PHE A 60 -13.84 -8.10 5.41
C PHE A 60 -12.31 -8.17 5.54
N THR A 61 -11.80 -8.73 6.62
CA THR A 61 -10.35 -8.89 6.82
C THR A 61 -9.69 -9.88 5.86
N LEU A 62 -10.47 -10.68 5.11
CA LEU A 62 -9.92 -11.56 4.08
C LEU A 62 -9.16 -10.78 3.00
N PHE A 63 -9.57 -9.55 2.70
CA PHE A 63 -8.80 -8.67 1.83
C PHE A 63 -7.40 -8.37 2.36
N TRP A 64 -7.21 -8.38 3.68
CA TRP A 64 -5.94 -8.06 4.33
C TRP A 64 -4.98 -9.25 4.40
N THR A 65 -5.45 -10.44 4.02
CA THR A 65 -4.57 -11.60 3.82
C THR A 65 -3.77 -11.51 2.52
N ILE A 66 -4.21 -10.72 1.53
CA ILE A 66 -3.56 -10.55 0.23
C ILE A 66 -2.09 -10.09 0.38
N PRO A 67 -1.74 -9.04 1.15
CA PRO A 67 -0.35 -8.66 1.35
C PRO A 67 0.47 -9.74 2.08
N ILE A 68 -0.12 -10.49 2.98
CA ILE A 68 0.54 -11.60 3.69
C ILE A 68 0.92 -12.69 2.69
N ILE A 69 -0.06 -13.16 1.90
CA ILE A 69 0.13 -14.16 0.87
C ILE A 69 1.17 -13.67 -0.14
N GLY A 70 1.07 -12.42 -0.61
CA GLY A 70 2.03 -11.84 -1.56
C GLY A 70 3.48 -11.89 -1.09
N LYS A 71 3.74 -11.72 0.21
CA LYS A 71 5.10 -11.84 0.80
C LYS A 71 5.52 -13.29 1.06
N LEU A 72 4.58 -14.21 1.24
CA LEU A 72 4.87 -15.63 1.44
C LEU A 72 5.16 -16.37 0.13
N LEU A 73 4.71 -15.84 -1.00
CA LEU A 73 4.99 -16.42 -2.31
C LEU A 73 6.50 -16.60 -2.55
N PRO A 74 6.90 -17.59 -3.38
CA PRO A 74 8.28 -17.73 -3.83
C PRO A 74 8.83 -16.43 -4.41
N LYS A 75 10.14 -16.19 -4.27
CA LYS A 75 10.80 -14.93 -4.70
C LYS A 75 10.49 -14.54 -6.16
N LYS A 76 10.29 -15.53 -7.03
CA LYS A 76 9.92 -15.32 -8.44
C LYS A 76 8.61 -14.50 -8.56
N TYR A 77 7.60 -14.83 -7.76
CA TYR A 77 6.29 -14.18 -7.78
C TYR A 77 6.21 -12.97 -6.85
N SER A 78 6.75 -13.08 -5.62
CA SER A 78 6.71 -11.99 -4.63
C SER A 78 7.47 -10.73 -5.09
N ASN A 79 8.43 -10.88 -6.02
CA ASN A 79 9.14 -9.74 -6.64
C ASN A 79 8.43 -9.16 -7.87
N ASN A 80 7.33 -9.75 -8.32
CA ASN A 80 6.55 -9.20 -9.42
C ASN A 80 5.95 -7.85 -9.02
N VAL A 81 6.00 -6.88 -9.94
CA VAL A 81 5.50 -5.52 -9.69
C VAL A 81 4.01 -5.52 -9.35
N LEU A 82 3.21 -6.31 -10.05
CA LEU A 82 1.78 -6.42 -9.77
C LEU A 82 1.53 -6.95 -8.35
N VAL A 83 2.21 -8.04 -7.95
CA VAL A 83 2.06 -8.60 -6.58
C VAL A 83 2.46 -7.57 -5.53
N LYS A 84 3.53 -6.81 -5.75
CA LYS A 84 3.94 -5.73 -4.86
C LYS A 84 2.93 -4.59 -4.81
N SER A 85 2.37 -4.20 -5.96
CA SER A 85 1.39 -3.12 -6.07
C SER A 85 0.10 -3.48 -5.34
N TYR A 86 -0.44 -4.67 -5.60
CA TYR A 86 -1.63 -5.14 -4.88
C TYR A 86 -1.36 -5.31 -3.38
N GLY A 87 -0.23 -5.91 -3.01
CA GLY A 87 0.15 -6.02 -1.61
C GLY A 87 0.27 -4.66 -0.92
N ALA A 88 0.80 -3.65 -1.58
CA ALA A 88 0.91 -2.30 -1.03
C ALA A 88 -0.47 -1.65 -0.80
N THR A 89 -1.36 -1.69 -1.81
CA THR A 89 -2.68 -1.09 -1.67
C THR A 89 -3.56 -1.80 -0.63
N PHE A 90 -3.46 -3.13 -0.51
CA PHE A 90 -4.17 -3.88 0.53
C PHE A 90 -3.52 -3.72 1.93
N THR A 91 -2.22 -3.46 2.02
CA THR A 91 -1.57 -3.04 3.28
C THR A 91 -2.12 -1.69 3.74
N ALA A 92 -2.25 -0.71 2.84
CA ALA A 92 -2.88 0.57 3.17
C ALA A 92 -4.32 0.38 3.65
N LEU A 93 -5.09 -0.49 2.97
CA LEU A 93 -6.47 -0.80 3.35
C LEU A 93 -6.56 -1.41 4.76
N SER A 94 -5.65 -2.32 5.10
CA SER A 94 -5.66 -2.99 6.41
C SER A 94 -5.43 -2.00 7.55
N ILE A 95 -4.44 -1.14 7.42
CA ILE A 95 -4.12 -0.12 8.44
C ILE A 95 -5.21 0.94 8.49
N GLY A 96 -5.64 1.44 7.32
CA GLY A 96 -6.71 2.43 7.24
C GLY A 96 -8.01 1.91 7.82
N GLY A 97 -8.40 0.67 7.51
CA GLY A 97 -9.60 0.04 8.04
C GLY A 97 -9.54 -0.20 9.55
N ALA A 98 -8.38 -0.66 10.05
CA ALA A 98 -8.17 -0.84 11.48
C ALA A 98 -8.23 0.49 12.24
N LEU A 99 -7.65 1.56 11.72
CA LEU A 99 -7.74 2.90 12.30
C LEU A 99 -9.16 3.45 12.24
N TRP A 100 -9.82 3.28 11.09
CA TRP A 100 -11.16 3.83 10.85
C TRP A 100 -12.20 3.26 11.82
N ILE A 101 -12.21 1.94 12.02
CA ILE A 101 -13.23 1.29 12.87
C ILE A 101 -13.15 1.74 14.34
N TRP A 102 -11.95 2.16 14.80
CA TRP A 102 -11.73 2.66 16.16
C TRP A 102 -11.90 4.17 16.31
N THR A 103 -11.84 4.93 15.21
CA THR A 103 -11.86 6.39 15.26
C THR A 103 -13.17 7.00 14.77
N ILE A 104 -13.95 6.26 13.97
CA ILE A 104 -15.19 6.75 13.37
C ILE A 104 -16.31 5.75 13.67
N PRO A 105 -17.45 6.22 14.22
CA PRO A 105 -18.62 5.37 14.43
C PRO A 105 -19.08 4.76 13.10
N THR A 106 -19.05 3.44 13.00
CA THR A 106 -19.47 2.71 11.80
C THR A 106 -20.37 1.55 12.16
N THR A 107 -21.20 1.13 11.22
CA THR A 107 -22.10 -0.01 11.36
C THR A 107 -21.62 -1.19 10.50
N ALA A 108 -22.04 -2.40 10.84
CA ALA A 108 -21.76 -3.59 10.03
C ALA A 108 -22.28 -3.46 8.59
N ALA A 109 -23.46 -2.85 8.41
CA ALA A 109 -24.04 -2.62 7.09
C ALA A 109 -23.16 -1.72 6.19
N GLN A 110 -22.54 -0.70 6.77
CA GLN A 110 -21.60 0.16 6.02
C GLN A 110 -20.39 -0.62 5.55
N TRP A 111 -19.80 -1.49 6.38
CA TRP A 111 -18.67 -2.32 5.99
C TRP A 111 -19.03 -3.31 4.89
N ILE A 112 -20.23 -3.89 4.93
CA ILE A 112 -20.74 -4.78 3.87
C ILE A 112 -20.89 -3.99 2.56
N ALA A 113 -21.49 -2.80 2.62
CA ALA A 113 -21.69 -1.95 1.44
C ALA A 113 -20.37 -1.48 0.80
N LEU A 114 -19.27 -1.42 1.57
CA LEU A 114 -17.94 -1.08 1.05
C LEU A 114 -17.30 -2.20 0.22
N ILE A 115 -17.72 -3.45 0.34
CA ILE A 115 -17.06 -4.58 -0.34
C ILE A 115 -16.93 -4.37 -1.86
N PRO A 116 -18.01 -4.10 -2.62
CA PRO A 116 -17.90 -3.90 -4.06
C PRO A 116 -17.02 -2.69 -4.41
N VAL A 117 -17.10 -1.62 -3.62
CA VAL A 117 -16.30 -0.41 -3.81
C VAL A 117 -14.81 -0.74 -3.62
N VAL A 118 -14.48 -1.44 -2.53
CA VAL A 118 -13.11 -1.84 -2.21
C VAL A 118 -12.51 -2.72 -3.30
N ILE A 119 -13.27 -3.66 -3.85
CA ILE A 119 -12.79 -4.53 -4.92
C ILE A 119 -12.36 -3.69 -6.12
N VAL A 120 -13.24 -2.84 -6.63
CA VAL A 120 -12.97 -2.00 -7.81
C VAL A 120 -11.82 -1.03 -7.53
N GLU A 121 -11.89 -0.32 -6.40
CA GLU A 121 -10.93 0.71 -6.03
C GLU A 121 -9.52 0.13 -5.84
N ARG A 122 -9.38 -0.98 -5.11
CA ARG A 122 -8.08 -1.62 -4.87
C ARG A 122 -7.50 -2.22 -6.15
N PHE A 123 -8.37 -2.73 -7.03
CA PHE A 123 -7.93 -3.21 -8.33
C PHE A 123 -7.34 -2.08 -9.18
N LEU A 124 -8.03 -0.96 -9.26
CA LEU A 124 -7.56 0.23 -9.99
C LEU A 124 -6.28 0.82 -9.37
N PHE A 125 -6.21 0.95 -8.05
CA PHE A 125 -5.01 1.47 -7.39
C PHE A 125 -3.82 0.53 -7.55
N GLY A 126 -4.02 -0.78 -7.44
CA GLY A 126 -2.94 -1.75 -7.64
C GLY A 126 -2.39 -1.70 -9.07
N ALA A 127 -3.27 -1.62 -10.07
CA ALA A 127 -2.88 -1.44 -11.46
C ALA A 127 -2.19 -0.09 -11.69
N GLY A 128 -2.73 1.00 -11.14
CA GLY A 128 -2.16 2.34 -11.24
C GLY A 128 -0.75 2.42 -10.64
N ILE A 129 -0.51 1.83 -9.47
CA ILE A 129 0.82 1.76 -8.86
C ILE A 129 1.80 0.99 -9.77
N ALA A 130 1.36 -0.14 -10.36
CA ALA A 130 2.20 -0.93 -11.24
C ALA A 130 2.59 -0.16 -12.51
N VAL A 131 1.61 0.47 -13.17
CA VAL A 131 1.82 1.29 -14.38
C VAL A 131 2.74 2.47 -14.07
N SER A 132 2.45 3.21 -13.00
CA SER A 132 3.27 4.35 -12.58
C SER A 132 4.72 3.92 -12.29
N TYR A 133 4.91 2.80 -11.59
CA TYR A 133 6.25 2.29 -11.30
C TYR A 133 7.03 2.00 -12.60
N VAL A 134 6.40 1.31 -13.57
CA VAL A 134 7.05 0.97 -14.84
C VAL A 134 7.37 2.24 -15.64
N ALA A 135 6.41 3.16 -15.74
CA ALA A 135 6.57 4.41 -16.49
C ALA A 135 7.68 5.29 -15.89
N PHE A 136 7.67 5.51 -14.57
CA PHE A 136 8.71 6.31 -13.91
C PHE A 136 10.08 5.63 -13.97
N ASN A 137 10.15 4.30 -13.86
CA ASN A 137 11.41 3.57 -13.99
C ASN A 137 12.03 3.76 -15.38
N ALA A 138 11.21 3.64 -16.45
CA ALA A 138 11.65 3.83 -17.82
C ALA A 138 12.05 5.29 -18.11
N LEU A 139 11.27 6.25 -17.58
CA LEU A 139 11.56 7.68 -17.72
C LEU A 139 12.88 8.06 -17.04
N LEU A 140 13.07 7.62 -15.81
CA LEU A 140 14.29 7.90 -15.05
C LEU A 140 15.53 7.32 -15.72
N ASP A 141 15.45 6.08 -16.22
CA ASP A 141 16.55 5.47 -16.97
C ASP A 141 16.97 6.35 -18.17
N LYS A 142 16.00 6.76 -18.99
CA LYS A 142 16.22 7.64 -20.15
C LYS A 142 16.80 9.00 -19.80
N VAL A 143 16.30 9.62 -18.72
CA VAL A 143 16.78 10.92 -18.24
C VAL A 143 18.23 10.82 -17.75
N LEU A 144 18.55 9.79 -16.96
CA LEU A 144 19.89 9.59 -16.43
C LEU A 144 20.90 9.31 -17.54
N ASP A 145 20.53 8.51 -18.54
CA ASP A 145 21.38 8.24 -19.70
C ASP A 145 21.63 9.52 -20.53
N LYS A 146 20.57 10.31 -20.78
CA LYS A 146 20.70 11.57 -21.54
C LYS A 146 21.64 12.56 -20.87
N PHE A 147 21.57 12.69 -19.53
CA PHE A 147 22.39 13.62 -18.77
C PHE A 147 23.73 13.00 -18.32
N LYS A 148 24.01 11.73 -18.68
CA LYS A 148 25.21 10.98 -18.25
C LYS A 148 25.43 10.98 -16.74
N VAL A 149 24.34 11.06 -15.95
CA VAL A 149 24.38 11.07 -14.50
C VAL A 149 24.52 9.65 -13.98
N LYS A 150 25.64 9.35 -13.34
CA LYS A 150 25.83 8.09 -12.63
C LYS A 150 25.28 8.22 -11.20
N VAL A 151 24.10 7.68 -10.96
CA VAL A 151 23.53 7.62 -9.62
C VAL A 151 23.94 6.30 -8.96
N PRO A 152 24.50 6.33 -7.73
CA PRO A 152 24.83 5.12 -7.00
C PRO A 152 23.60 4.23 -6.80
N SER A 153 23.76 2.91 -6.94
CA SER A 153 22.66 1.94 -6.86
C SER A 153 22.01 1.78 -5.47
N ASP A 154 22.63 2.34 -4.46
CA ASP A 154 22.10 2.46 -3.10
C ASP A 154 21.11 3.62 -2.95
N VAL A 155 21.26 4.69 -3.75
CA VAL A 155 20.38 5.86 -3.77
C VAL A 155 19.18 5.63 -4.69
N LEU A 156 19.43 5.14 -5.92
CA LEU A 156 18.35 4.89 -6.90
C LEU A 156 18.53 3.53 -7.57
N ARG A 157 17.57 2.64 -7.38
CA ARG A 157 17.56 1.31 -8.02
C ARG A 157 16.64 1.31 -9.23
N ILE A 158 17.19 1.54 -10.40
CA ILE A 158 16.47 1.34 -11.66
C ILE A 158 16.35 -0.16 -11.92
N ASN A 159 15.13 -0.61 -12.18
CA ASN A 159 14.90 -2.01 -12.56
C ASN A 159 15.12 -2.18 -14.06
N LYS A 160 16.27 -2.70 -14.45
CA LYS A 160 16.68 -2.91 -15.85
C LYS A 160 15.68 -3.75 -16.68
N LYS A 161 14.74 -4.45 -16.04
CA LYS A 161 13.68 -5.17 -16.74
C LYS A 161 12.69 -4.24 -17.45
N PHE A 162 12.57 -3.00 -16.98
CA PHE A 162 11.61 -2.01 -17.48
C PHE A 162 12.30 -0.80 -18.11
N THR A 163 13.55 -0.97 -18.57
CA THR A 163 14.27 0.06 -19.31
C THR A 163 13.96 -0.08 -20.78
N ILE A 164 13.88 1.04 -21.48
CA ILE A 164 13.73 1.05 -22.94
C ILE A 164 15.15 1.00 -23.51
N LYS A 165 15.55 -0.14 -24.05
CA LYS A 165 16.80 -0.21 -24.81
C LYS A 165 16.66 0.68 -26.05
N ALA A 166 17.49 1.71 -26.13
CA ALA A 166 17.68 2.49 -27.34
C ALA A 166 18.42 1.65 -28.39
#